data_e7e5f86f5f0fc1dacfedbebae0da66fa
#
_entry.id   e7e5f86f5f0fc1dacfedbebae0da66fa
#
_cell.length_a   1.000
_cell.length_b   1.000
_cell.length_c   1.000
_cell.angle_alpha   90.00
_cell.angle_beta   90.00
_cell.angle_gamma   90.00
#
_symmetry.space_group_name_H-M   'P 1'
#
loop_
_entity.id
_entity.type
_entity.pdbx_description
1 polymer ?
#
loop_
_entity_poly.entity_id
_entity_poly.type
_entity_poly.pdbx_seq_one_letter_code
_entity_poly.pdbx_strand_id
1 'polypeptide(L)'
;MDRPDEGSVVGVDGCPAGWVCFHVNLESRATTVTTASQISELIATSPKPRLVAIDIPIGLPTKGSRACDKAARSLLRKPRSNSVFPAPVRATLAANTYREACALSVLTHGKSLSRQAFEIIHKIREVDDLITPVLQTWIFEVHPEVSFWALNGRQSLKHAKLKKEGKAERIKLLLPHYPAIEKHLAELSKAEVSADDLLDAAAAAWTAESVARGIVPRQYDSKGLRMEIVY
;
A
#
# COMPACT_ATOMS: atom_id res chain seq x y z
N MET A 1 -24.14 0.14 14.29
CA MET A 1 -22.76 0.45 13.87
C MET A 1 -21.85 -0.28 14.84
N ASP A 2 -21.23 -1.37 14.40
CA ASP A 2 -20.29 -2.12 15.22
C ASP A 2 -19.09 -1.24 15.52
N ARG A 3 -18.71 -1.20 16.82
CA ARG A 3 -17.45 -0.52 17.21
C ARG A 3 -16.30 -1.23 16.50
N PRO A 4 -15.28 -0.49 16.00
CA PRO A 4 -14.08 -1.14 15.49
C PRO A 4 -13.49 -2.02 16.60
N ASP A 5 -12.97 -3.18 16.22
CA ASP A 5 -12.13 -3.98 17.10
C ASP A 5 -10.86 -3.16 17.39
N GLU A 6 -10.84 -2.51 18.55
CA GLU A 6 -9.69 -1.71 18.98
C GLU A 6 -8.42 -2.58 19.13
N GLY A 7 -8.57 -3.90 19.04
CA GLY A 7 -7.53 -4.90 19.24
C GLY A 7 -6.77 -5.34 17.99
N SER A 8 -7.11 -4.92 16.76
CA SER A 8 -6.40 -5.38 15.56
C SER A 8 -6.09 -4.29 14.55
N VAL A 9 -5.00 -4.48 13.79
CA VAL A 9 -4.66 -3.70 12.58
C VAL A 9 -4.34 -4.65 11.43
N VAL A 10 -4.48 -4.16 10.20
CA VAL A 10 -4.21 -4.95 9.00
C VAL A 10 -3.34 -4.16 8.03
N GLY A 11 -2.26 -4.77 7.56
CA GLY A 11 -1.50 -4.31 6.41
C GLY A 11 -1.88 -5.11 5.17
N VAL A 12 -2.02 -4.44 4.04
CA VAL A 12 -2.55 -5.02 2.81
C VAL A 12 -1.67 -4.68 1.62
N ASP A 13 -1.38 -5.66 0.80
CA ASP A 13 -0.73 -5.49 -0.50
C ASP A 13 -1.43 -6.30 -1.59
N GLY A 14 -1.27 -5.85 -2.83
CA GLY A 14 -1.77 -6.58 -3.99
C GLY A 14 -0.94 -7.82 -4.29
N CYS A 15 -1.60 -8.97 -4.52
CA CYS A 15 -0.94 -10.22 -4.88
C CYS A 15 -1.66 -10.92 -6.06
N PRO A 16 -1.13 -12.03 -6.61
CA PRO A 16 -1.81 -12.79 -7.67
C PRO A 16 -3.20 -13.30 -7.28
N ALA A 17 -3.43 -13.68 -6.01
CA ALA A 17 -4.75 -14.11 -5.53
C ALA A 17 -5.75 -12.96 -5.30
N GLY A 18 -5.34 -11.72 -5.49
CA GLY A 18 -6.10 -10.51 -5.19
C GLY A 18 -5.33 -9.64 -4.19
N TRP A 19 -5.57 -9.81 -2.92
CA TRP A 19 -4.95 -9.04 -1.84
C TRP A 19 -4.41 -9.98 -0.77
N VAL A 20 -3.19 -9.74 -0.30
CA VAL A 20 -2.65 -10.37 0.91
C VAL A 20 -2.86 -9.44 2.09
N CYS A 21 -3.36 -9.99 3.19
CA CYS A 21 -3.67 -9.27 4.42
C CYS A 21 -2.82 -9.81 5.56
N PHE A 22 -2.00 -8.96 6.14
CA PHE A 22 -1.19 -9.26 7.32
C PHE A 22 -1.89 -8.66 8.55
N HIS A 23 -2.52 -9.51 9.34
CA HIS A 23 -3.27 -9.11 10.53
C HIS A 23 -2.37 -9.12 11.77
N VAL A 24 -2.52 -8.13 12.62
CA VAL A 24 -1.82 -8.04 13.91
C VAL A 24 -2.84 -7.81 15.01
N ASN A 25 -2.90 -8.70 15.98
CA ASN A 25 -3.64 -8.46 17.21
C ASN A 25 -2.76 -7.61 18.14
N LEU A 26 -3.26 -6.44 18.55
CA LEU A 26 -2.48 -5.45 19.30
C LEU A 26 -2.24 -5.85 20.77
N GLU A 27 -3.11 -6.69 21.32
CA GLU A 27 -3.01 -7.16 22.71
C GLU A 27 -2.08 -8.37 22.80
N SER A 28 -2.39 -9.45 22.06
CA SER A 28 -1.62 -10.70 22.10
C SER A 28 -0.34 -10.67 21.27
N ARG A 29 -0.19 -9.70 20.39
CA ARG A 29 0.89 -9.61 19.37
C ARG A 29 0.89 -10.78 18.38
N ALA A 30 -0.16 -11.59 18.37
CA ALA A 30 -0.32 -12.66 17.40
C ALA A 30 -0.52 -12.08 15.98
N THR A 31 0.07 -12.75 15.00
CA THR A 31 -0.06 -12.38 13.59
C THR A 31 -0.67 -13.53 12.79
N THR A 32 -1.52 -13.20 11.81
CA THR A 32 -2.06 -14.14 10.85
C THR A 32 -2.02 -13.55 9.45
N VAL A 33 -1.98 -14.43 8.45
CA VAL A 33 -1.97 -14.04 7.03
C VAL A 33 -3.20 -14.64 6.37
N THR A 34 -3.93 -13.81 5.64
CA THR A 34 -5.08 -14.24 4.82
C THR A 34 -4.97 -13.65 3.42
N THR A 35 -5.73 -14.18 2.50
CA THR A 35 -5.93 -13.58 1.18
C THR A 35 -7.40 -13.20 1.00
N ALA A 36 -7.64 -12.17 0.21
CA ALA A 36 -8.97 -11.76 -0.24
C ALA A 36 -8.96 -11.61 -1.76
N SER A 37 -9.98 -12.08 -2.43
CA SER A 37 -10.09 -11.92 -3.89
C SER A 37 -10.42 -10.48 -4.28
N GLN A 38 -11.14 -9.79 -3.39
CA GLN A 38 -11.54 -8.38 -3.54
C GLN A 38 -11.34 -7.61 -2.24
N ILE A 39 -10.99 -6.35 -2.35
CA ILE A 39 -10.80 -5.46 -1.18
C ILE A 39 -12.10 -5.25 -0.38
N SER A 40 -13.26 -5.42 -1.01
CA SER A 40 -14.58 -5.35 -0.35
C SER A 40 -14.74 -6.38 0.77
N GLU A 41 -14.13 -7.56 0.63
CA GLU A 41 -14.15 -8.61 1.66
C GLU A 41 -13.48 -8.13 2.95
N LEU A 42 -12.34 -7.43 2.83
CA LEU A 42 -11.65 -6.85 3.98
C LEU A 42 -12.48 -5.73 4.64
N ILE A 43 -13.15 -4.88 3.84
CA ILE A 43 -14.00 -3.80 4.37
C ILE A 43 -15.23 -4.36 5.10
N ALA A 44 -15.74 -5.51 4.64
CA ALA A 44 -16.89 -6.20 5.22
C ALA A 44 -16.54 -7.08 6.43
N THR A 45 -15.26 -7.25 6.77
CA THR A 45 -14.81 -8.09 7.90
C THR A 45 -15.44 -7.64 9.23
N SER A 46 -15.88 -8.61 10.03
CA SER A 46 -16.39 -8.37 11.39
C SER A 46 -15.67 -9.28 12.39
N PRO A 47 -15.15 -8.75 13.51
CA PRO A 47 -15.09 -7.33 13.86
C PRO A 47 -14.17 -6.53 12.92
N LYS A 48 -14.48 -5.25 12.73
CA LYS A 48 -13.66 -4.36 11.89
C LYS A 48 -12.32 -4.07 12.56
N PRO A 49 -11.19 -4.16 11.84
CA PRO A 49 -9.92 -3.75 12.38
C PRO A 49 -9.91 -2.25 12.74
N ARG A 50 -9.14 -1.88 13.73
CA ARG A 50 -8.93 -0.49 14.13
C ARG A 50 -8.40 0.37 12.99
N LEU A 51 -7.40 -0.12 12.28
CA LEU A 51 -6.80 0.54 11.13
C LEU A 51 -6.42 -0.48 10.05
N VAL A 52 -6.55 -0.06 8.81
CA VAL A 52 -6.05 -0.76 7.62
C VAL A 52 -5.07 0.14 6.89
N ALA A 53 -3.87 -0.34 6.66
CA ALA A 53 -2.87 0.31 5.82
C ALA A 53 -2.70 -0.49 4.52
N ILE A 54 -2.92 0.14 3.38
CA ILE A 54 -2.94 -0.53 2.08
C ILE A 54 -1.91 0.08 1.12
N ASP A 55 -1.10 -0.79 0.45
CA ASP A 55 -0.17 -0.36 -0.61
C ASP A 55 -0.90 -0.18 -1.94
N ILE A 56 -1.69 0.86 -2.00
CA ILE A 56 -2.37 1.29 -3.24
C ILE A 56 -2.66 2.79 -3.18
N PRO A 57 -2.53 3.53 -4.29
CA PRO A 57 -2.88 4.94 -4.30
C PRO A 57 -4.36 5.21 -3.96
N ILE A 58 -4.61 6.03 -2.93
CA ILE A 58 -5.93 6.53 -2.54
C ILE A 58 -6.00 8.02 -2.82
N GLY A 59 -7.08 8.46 -3.51
CA GLY A 59 -7.18 9.84 -4.00
C GLY A 59 -6.28 10.06 -5.21
N LEU A 60 -6.90 10.38 -6.34
CA LEU A 60 -6.22 10.48 -7.62
C LEU A 60 -6.32 11.90 -8.19
N PRO A 61 -5.19 12.44 -8.72
CA PRO A 61 -5.20 13.78 -9.29
C PRO A 61 -6.01 13.78 -10.60
N THR A 62 -6.69 14.88 -10.88
CA THR A 62 -7.30 15.13 -12.19
C THR A 62 -6.26 15.51 -13.23
N LYS A 63 -5.18 16.18 -12.79
CA LYS A 63 -4.05 16.61 -13.62
C LYS A 63 -2.78 16.66 -12.78
N GLY A 64 -1.65 16.37 -13.40
CA GLY A 64 -0.36 16.45 -12.72
C GLY A 64 -0.03 15.21 -11.90
N SER A 65 0.73 15.36 -10.84
CA SER A 65 1.11 14.31 -9.91
C SER A 65 0.87 14.75 -8.46
N ARG A 66 0.56 13.81 -7.59
CA ARG A 66 0.31 14.06 -6.16
C ARG A 66 1.57 14.57 -5.46
N ALA A 67 1.40 15.47 -4.49
CA ALA A 67 2.51 15.98 -3.68
C ALA A 67 3.11 14.88 -2.79
N CYS A 68 2.29 13.95 -2.28
CA CYS A 68 2.76 12.83 -1.47
C CYS A 68 3.71 11.89 -2.24
N ASP A 69 3.45 11.59 -3.53
CA ASP A 69 4.37 10.80 -4.36
C ASP A 69 5.74 11.47 -4.50
N LYS A 70 5.74 12.79 -4.74
CA LYS A 70 6.99 13.56 -4.85
C LYS A 70 7.75 13.58 -3.53
N ALA A 71 7.06 13.76 -2.42
CA ALA A 71 7.64 13.79 -1.09
C ALA A 71 8.21 12.42 -0.70
N ALA A 72 7.49 11.32 -0.96
CA ALA A 72 7.98 9.95 -0.74
C ALA A 72 9.28 9.69 -1.53
N ARG A 73 9.32 10.10 -2.81
CA ARG A 73 10.54 10.01 -3.63
C ARG A 73 11.71 10.81 -3.04
N SER A 74 11.43 11.99 -2.50
CA SER A 74 12.44 12.86 -1.87
C SER A 74 12.98 12.26 -0.57
N LEU A 75 12.13 11.63 0.25
CA LEU A 75 12.52 10.94 1.46
C LEU A 75 13.43 9.74 1.15
N LEU A 76 13.03 8.91 0.20
CA LEU A 76 13.74 7.68 -0.13
C LEU A 76 15.06 7.92 -0.86
N ARG A 77 15.22 9.03 -1.58
CA ARG A 77 16.41 9.33 -2.40
C ARG A 77 16.75 8.19 -3.38
N LYS A 78 17.70 8.43 -4.28
CA LYS A 78 18.21 7.38 -5.19
C LYS A 78 19.04 6.35 -4.41
N PRO A 79 18.99 5.06 -4.77
CA PRO A 79 18.17 4.51 -5.87
C PRO A 79 16.72 4.18 -5.48
N ARG A 80 16.34 4.21 -4.19
CA ARG A 80 15.03 3.73 -3.70
C ARG A 80 13.84 4.61 -4.14
N SER A 81 14.06 5.89 -4.41
CA SER A 81 13.03 6.77 -4.98
C SER A 81 12.40 6.24 -6.28
N ASN A 82 13.09 5.35 -7.00
CA ASN A 82 12.56 4.73 -8.22
C ASN A 82 11.43 3.71 -7.93
N SER A 83 11.29 3.24 -6.70
CA SER A 83 10.21 2.34 -6.30
C SER A 83 8.86 3.06 -6.19
N VAL A 84 8.86 4.37 -5.97
CA VAL A 84 7.62 5.15 -5.90
C VAL A 84 7.22 5.60 -7.31
N PHE A 85 6.22 4.95 -7.86
CA PHE A 85 5.62 5.35 -9.14
C PHE A 85 4.55 6.42 -8.89
N PRO A 86 4.52 7.51 -9.69
CA PRO A 86 3.44 8.47 -9.58
C PRO A 86 2.08 7.80 -9.79
N ALA A 87 1.13 8.07 -8.92
CA ALA A 87 -0.23 7.61 -9.11
C ALA A 87 -0.79 8.11 -10.47
N PRO A 88 -1.61 7.32 -11.15
CA PRO A 88 -2.20 7.71 -12.40
C PRO A 88 -3.20 8.87 -12.21
N VAL A 89 -3.46 9.64 -13.25
CA VAL A 89 -4.58 10.60 -13.22
C VAL A 89 -5.90 9.84 -13.28
N ARG A 90 -6.90 10.33 -12.56
CA ARG A 90 -8.22 9.67 -12.40
C ARG A 90 -8.85 9.23 -13.73
N ALA A 91 -8.73 10.02 -14.79
CA ALA A 91 -9.29 9.71 -16.11
C ALA A 91 -8.79 8.36 -16.66
N THR A 92 -7.60 7.92 -16.28
CA THR A 92 -7.03 6.64 -16.77
C THR A 92 -7.74 5.40 -16.20
N LEU A 93 -8.52 5.55 -15.12
CA LEU A 93 -9.31 4.45 -14.57
C LEU A 93 -10.41 3.97 -15.54
N ALA A 94 -10.82 4.78 -16.51
CA ALA A 94 -11.79 4.37 -17.54
C ALA A 94 -11.17 3.47 -18.63
N ALA A 95 -9.83 3.37 -18.70
CA ALA A 95 -9.15 2.63 -19.75
C ALA A 95 -9.21 1.10 -19.49
N ASN A 96 -9.44 0.35 -20.59
CA ASN A 96 -9.35 -1.12 -20.57
C ASN A 96 -8.04 -1.64 -21.16
N THR A 97 -7.33 -0.80 -21.91
CA THR A 97 -6.05 -1.15 -22.53
C THR A 97 -4.95 -0.16 -22.13
N TYR A 98 -3.70 -0.61 -22.17
CA TYR A 98 -2.54 0.25 -21.93
C TYR A 98 -2.49 1.45 -22.89
N ARG A 99 -2.86 1.23 -24.16
CA ARG A 99 -2.89 2.28 -25.17
C ARG A 99 -3.90 3.37 -24.82
N GLU A 100 -5.10 2.98 -24.41
CA GLU A 100 -6.15 3.92 -23.96
C GLU A 100 -5.71 4.68 -22.71
N ALA A 101 -5.14 3.98 -21.72
CA ALA A 101 -4.63 4.61 -20.51
C ALA A 101 -3.54 5.65 -20.81
N CYS A 102 -2.61 5.32 -21.72
CA CYS A 102 -1.60 6.27 -22.19
C CYS A 102 -2.22 7.48 -22.90
N ALA A 103 -3.20 7.27 -23.78
CA ALA A 103 -3.87 8.36 -24.50
C ALA A 103 -4.59 9.30 -23.51
N LEU A 104 -5.35 8.76 -22.55
CA LEU A 104 -6.01 9.53 -21.50
C LEU A 104 -5.02 10.28 -20.63
N SER A 105 -3.91 9.65 -20.28
CA SER A 105 -2.85 10.28 -19.48
C SER A 105 -2.19 11.44 -20.23
N VAL A 106 -1.88 11.28 -21.51
CA VAL A 106 -1.31 12.35 -22.36
C VAL A 106 -2.30 13.51 -22.49
N LEU A 107 -3.57 13.22 -22.75
CA LEU A 107 -4.61 14.24 -22.92
C LEU A 107 -4.79 15.09 -21.66
N THR A 108 -4.75 14.47 -20.47
CA THR A 108 -5.06 15.14 -19.20
C THR A 108 -3.82 15.66 -18.48
N HIS A 109 -2.70 14.98 -18.61
CA HIS A 109 -1.47 15.26 -17.85
C HIS A 109 -0.27 15.64 -18.73
N GLY A 110 -0.34 15.43 -20.05
CA GLY A 110 0.75 15.71 -20.99
C GLY A 110 1.89 14.66 -20.98
N LYS A 111 1.72 13.55 -20.24
CA LYS A 111 2.71 12.47 -20.14
C LYS A 111 2.02 11.11 -20.22
N SER A 112 2.72 10.16 -20.85
CA SER A 112 2.26 8.77 -20.91
C SER A 112 2.31 8.10 -19.53
N LEU A 113 1.45 7.10 -19.33
CA LEU A 113 1.45 6.26 -18.14
C LEU A 113 2.59 5.22 -18.22
N SER A 114 3.21 4.90 -17.10
CA SER A 114 4.17 3.80 -17.06
C SER A 114 3.46 2.43 -17.13
N ARG A 115 4.18 1.42 -17.63
CA ARG A 115 3.65 0.05 -17.69
C ARG A 115 3.27 -0.45 -16.29
N GLN A 116 4.14 -0.23 -15.29
CA GLN A 116 3.91 -0.62 -13.90
C GLN A 116 2.64 0.02 -13.32
N ALA A 117 2.40 1.31 -13.59
CA ALA A 117 1.18 1.96 -13.13
C ALA A 117 -0.08 1.39 -13.81
N PHE A 118 0.03 0.97 -15.07
CA PHE A 118 -1.07 0.31 -15.77
C PHE A 118 -1.37 -1.09 -15.20
N GLU A 119 -0.34 -1.86 -14.86
CA GLU A 119 -0.49 -3.22 -14.31
C GLU A 119 -1.31 -3.26 -13.02
N ILE A 120 -1.26 -2.21 -12.21
CA ILE A 120 -2.03 -2.08 -10.97
C ILE A 120 -3.32 -1.26 -11.12
N ILE A 121 -3.65 -0.78 -12.33
CA ILE A 121 -4.78 0.15 -12.54
C ILE A 121 -6.13 -0.48 -12.14
N HIS A 122 -6.29 -1.79 -12.33
CA HIS A 122 -7.48 -2.53 -11.95
C HIS A 122 -7.67 -2.55 -10.42
N LYS A 123 -6.59 -2.70 -9.65
CA LYS A 123 -6.60 -2.63 -8.18
C LYS A 123 -6.86 -1.21 -7.68
N ILE A 124 -6.28 -0.21 -8.34
CA ILE A 124 -6.57 1.20 -8.03
C ILE A 124 -8.05 1.50 -8.26
N ARG A 125 -8.63 1.02 -9.37
CA ARG A 125 -10.05 1.18 -9.68
C ARG A 125 -10.92 0.51 -8.61
N GLU A 126 -10.62 -0.73 -8.24
CA GLU A 126 -11.34 -1.48 -7.22
C GLU A 126 -11.40 -0.72 -5.88
N VAL A 127 -10.28 -0.16 -5.43
CA VAL A 127 -10.23 0.64 -4.21
C VAL A 127 -10.94 1.99 -4.41
N ASP A 128 -10.73 2.67 -5.54
CA ASP A 128 -11.35 3.98 -5.83
C ASP A 128 -12.88 3.91 -5.90
N ASP A 129 -13.44 2.78 -6.32
CA ASP A 129 -14.89 2.56 -6.40
C ASP A 129 -15.53 2.36 -5.01
N LEU A 130 -14.77 1.86 -4.05
CA LEU A 130 -15.25 1.56 -2.70
C LEU A 130 -14.90 2.63 -1.67
N ILE A 131 -13.73 3.25 -1.79
CA ILE A 131 -13.22 4.17 -0.77
C ILE A 131 -14.04 5.47 -0.72
N THR A 132 -14.33 5.89 0.50
CA THR A 132 -15.03 7.15 0.77
C THR A 132 -14.25 7.97 1.81
N PRO A 133 -14.50 9.28 1.97
CA PRO A 133 -13.91 10.06 3.06
C PRO A 133 -14.17 9.47 4.45
N VAL A 134 -15.30 8.78 4.64
CA VAL A 134 -15.62 8.09 5.89
C VAL A 134 -14.73 6.85 6.07
N LEU A 135 -14.54 6.04 5.04
CA LEU A 135 -13.64 4.88 5.11
C LEU A 135 -12.19 5.32 5.32
N GLN A 136 -11.77 6.46 4.78
CA GLN A 136 -10.44 7.03 5.03
C GLN A 136 -10.23 7.51 6.49
N THR A 137 -11.19 7.37 7.40
CA THR A 137 -10.94 7.59 8.83
C THR A 137 -10.19 6.42 9.46
N TRP A 138 -10.20 5.24 8.83
CA TRP A 138 -9.55 4.03 9.31
C TRP A 138 -8.83 3.20 8.21
N ILE A 139 -8.96 3.58 6.93
CA ILE A 139 -8.21 3.00 5.80
C ILE A 139 -7.26 4.05 5.24
N PHE A 140 -5.96 3.75 5.20
CA PHE A 140 -4.92 4.68 4.76
C PHE A 140 -4.04 4.07 3.66
N GLU A 141 -3.58 4.94 2.76
CA GLU A 141 -2.53 4.59 1.83
C GLU A 141 -1.18 4.61 2.52
N VAL A 142 -0.41 3.56 2.31
CA VAL A 142 1.01 3.48 2.67
C VAL A 142 1.84 3.17 1.43
N HIS A 143 3.14 3.30 1.56
CA HIS A 143 4.09 2.80 0.57
C HIS A 143 5.17 1.99 1.31
N PRO A 144 5.31 0.68 1.06
CA PRO A 144 6.19 -0.20 1.83
C PRO A 144 7.64 0.27 1.92
N GLU A 145 8.21 0.82 0.84
CA GLU A 145 9.57 1.38 0.89
C GLU A 145 9.66 2.57 1.86
N VAL A 146 8.60 3.36 2.04
CA VAL A 146 8.57 4.45 3.04
C VAL A 146 8.38 3.87 4.44
N SER A 147 7.56 2.84 4.59
CA SER A 147 7.41 2.10 5.85
C SER A 147 8.74 1.49 6.29
N PHE A 148 9.46 0.82 5.38
CA PHE A 148 10.80 0.29 5.66
C PHE A 148 11.83 1.39 5.93
N TRP A 149 11.76 2.53 5.25
CA TRP A 149 12.60 3.67 5.55
C TRP A 149 12.40 4.17 6.98
N ALA A 150 11.14 4.29 7.42
CA ALA A 150 10.81 4.70 8.78
C ALA A 150 11.28 3.65 9.80
N LEU A 151 11.01 2.37 9.54
CA LEU A 151 11.41 1.23 10.36
C LEU A 151 12.94 1.10 10.48
N ASN A 152 13.68 1.46 9.43
CA ASN A 152 15.15 1.46 9.38
C ASN A 152 15.78 2.77 9.91
N GLY A 153 15.15 3.43 10.86
CA GLY A 153 15.68 4.65 11.47
C GLY A 153 15.80 5.82 10.48
N ARG A 154 14.86 5.92 9.54
CA ARG A 154 14.82 6.94 8.46
C ARG A 154 15.98 6.85 7.47
N GLN A 155 16.42 5.65 7.20
CA GLN A 155 17.43 5.36 6.20
C GLN A 155 16.88 4.41 5.15
N SER A 156 17.10 4.74 3.87
CA SER A 156 16.67 3.88 2.76
C SER A 156 17.42 2.54 2.79
N LEU A 157 16.71 1.47 2.42
CA LEU A 157 17.28 0.14 2.31
C LEU A 157 18.38 0.11 1.22
N LYS A 158 19.42 -0.65 1.48
CA LYS A 158 20.58 -0.75 0.57
C LYS A 158 20.23 -1.55 -0.69
N HIS A 159 19.49 -2.66 -0.52
CA HIS A 159 19.25 -3.62 -1.58
C HIS A 159 17.82 -3.56 -2.12
N ALA A 160 17.67 -3.82 -3.43
CA ALA A 160 16.35 -3.91 -4.06
C ALA A 160 15.59 -5.13 -3.53
N LYS A 161 14.24 -5.00 -3.40
CA LYS A 161 13.38 -6.04 -2.83
C LYS A 161 13.51 -7.41 -3.54
N LEU A 162 13.70 -7.40 -4.85
CA LEU A 162 13.86 -8.61 -5.66
C LEU A 162 15.21 -9.32 -5.49
N LYS A 163 16.17 -8.72 -4.76
CA LYS A 163 17.47 -9.35 -4.45
C LYS A 163 17.37 -10.14 -3.16
N LYS A 164 18.12 -11.23 -3.08
CA LYS A 164 18.20 -12.07 -1.86
C LYS A 164 18.58 -11.24 -0.62
N GLU A 165 19.55 -10.34 -0.80
CA GLU A 165 20.00 -9.42 0.24
C GLU A 165 18.91 -8.43 0.64
N GLY A 166 18.12 -7.94 -0.32
CA GLY A 166 17.01 -7.02 -0.07
C GLY A 166 15.86 -7.69 0.68
N LYS A 167 15.57 -8.96 0.39
CA LYS A 167 14.62 -9.76 1.15
C LYS A 167 15.11 -9.98 2.59
N ALA A 168 16.38 -10.39 2.76
CA ALA A 168 16.98 -10.60 4.08
C ALA A 168 16.98 -9.32 4.93
N GLU A 169 17.28 -8.17 4.32
CA GLU A 169 17.25 -6.84 4.96
C GLU A 169 15.84 -6.52 5.51
N ARG A 170 14.79 -6.77 4.74
CA ARG A 170 13.39 -6.56 5.15
C ARG A 170 12.95 -7.50 6.26
N ILE A 171 13.26 -8.79 6.16
CA ILE A 171 13.00 -9.78 7.21
C ILE A 171 13.66 -9.36 8.51
N LYS A 172 14.93 -8.98 8.46
CA LYS A 172 15.70 -8.54 9.65
C LYS A 172 15.04 -7.36 10.36
N LEU A 173 14.44 -6.43 9.61
CA LEU A 173 13.75 -5.28 10.19
C LEU A 173 12.39 -5.65 10.79
N LEU A 174 11.65 -6.57 10.17
CA LEU A 174 10.33 -6.99 10.63
C LEU A 174 10.38 -7.98 11.80
N LEU A 175 11.42 -8.82 11.88
CA LEU A 175 11.53 -9.91 12.86
C LEU A 175 11.38 -9.46 14.33
N PRO A 176 11.94 -8.32 14.79
CA PRO A 176 11.72 -7.82 16.15
C PRO A 176 10.27 -7.46 16.46
N HIS A 177 9.47 -7.12 15.45
CA HIS A 177 8.06 -6.75 15.58
C HIS A 177 7.13 -7.94 15.37
N TYR A 178 7.51 -8.83 14.45
CA TYR A 178 6.74 -9.99 14.03
C TYR A 178 7.60 -11.26 14.02
N PRO A 179 7.82 -11.90 15.18
CA PRO A 179 8.68 -13.08 15.30
C PRO A 179 8.24 -14.26 14.41
N ALA A 180 6.95 -14.32 14.06
CA ALA A 180 6.40 -15.36 13.18
C ALA A 180 6.58 -15.09 11.68
N ILE A 181 7.23 -13.99 11.26
CA ILE A 181 7.32 -13.59 9.84
C ILE A 181 7.98 -14.67 8.97
N GLU A 182 9.04 -15.33 9.46
CA GLU A 182 9.71 -16.40 8.72
C GLU A 182 8.84 -17.64 8.58
N LYS A 183 8.04 -17.96 9.61
CA LYS A 183 7.04 -19.03 9.54
C LYS A 183 6.00 -18.72 8.47
N HIS A 184 5.42 -17.52 8.48
CA HIS A 184 4.46 -17.09 7.46
C HIS A 184 5.05 -17.16 6.06
N LEU A 185 6.31 -16.74 5.86
CA LEU A 185 7.01 -16.86 4.57
C LEU A 185 7.19 -18.32 4.12
N ALA A 186 7.40 -19.25 5.06
CA ALA A 186 7.56 -20.67 4.75
C ALA A 186 6.24 -21.36 4.39
N GLU A 187 5.13 -20.87 4.92
CA GLU A 187 3.77 -21.39 4.72
C GLU A 187 3.06 -20.83 3.47
N LEU A 188 3.67 -19.85 2.75
CA LEU A 188 3.06 -19.23 1.58
C LEU A 188 2.82 -20.20 0.43
N SER A 189 1.62 -20.18 -0.14
CA SER A 189 1.35 -20.65 -1.48
C SER A 189 1.93 -19.67 -2.50
N LYS A 190 3.10 -19.99 -3.06
CA LYS A 190 3.81 -19.10 -4.00
C LYS A 190 3.03 -18.76 -5.27
N ALA A 191 2.03 -19.55 -5.61
CA ALA A 191 1.14 -19.27 -6.72
C ALA A 191 0.14 -18.14 -6.39
N GLU A 192 -0.14 -17.91 -5.11
CA GLU A 192 -1.15 -16.95 -4.63
C GLU A 192 -0.53 -15.67 -4.08
N VAL A 193 0.59 -15.81 -3.34
CA VAL A 193 1.26 -14.69 -2.67
C VAL A 193 2.76 -14.81 -2.83
N SER A 194 3.42 -13.78 -3.33
CA SER A 194 4.88 -13.74 -3.35
C SER A 194 5.43 -13.36 -1.96
N ALA A 195 6.70 -13.69 -1.73
CA ALA A 195 7.36 -13.29 -0.48
C ALA A 195 7.48 -11.76 -0.36
N ASP A 196 7.60 -11.05 -1.48
CA ASP A 196 7.67 -9.58 -1.51
C ASP A 196 6.32 -8.98 -1.07
N ASP A 197 5.19 -9.50 -1.59
CA ASP A 197 3.85 -9.01 -1.25
C ASP A 197 3.57 -9.19 0.25
N LEU A 198 3.96 -10.34 0.83
CA LEU A 198 3.80 -10.55 2.27
C LEU A 198 4.65 -9.59 3.10
N LEU A 199 5.90 -9.36 2.71
CA LEU A 199 6.79 -8.43 3.44
C LEU A 199 6.29 -6.99 3.32
N ASP A 200 5.75 -6.60 2.17
CA ASP A 200 5.18 -5.30 1.93
C ASP A 200 3.88 -5.11 2.75
N ALA A 201 3.00 -6.12 2.81
CA ALA A 201 1.83 -6.14 3.70
C ALA A 201 2.21 -6.07 5.20
N ALA A 202 3.26 -6.78 5.62
CA ALA A 202 3.74 -6.71 7.00
C ALA A 202 4.31 -5.33 7.36
N ALA A 203 5.02 -4.68 6.44
CA ALA A 203 5.50 -3.31 6.62
C ALA A 203 4.33 -2.30 6.68
N ALA A 204 3.27 -2.53 5.88
CA ALA A 204 2.03 -1.76 5.96
C ALA A 204 1.36 -1.92 7.33
N ALA A 205 1.27 -3.14 7.87
CA ALA A 205 0.72 -3.39 9.20
C ALA A 205 1.53 -2.67 10.30
N TRP A 206 2.85 -2.68 10.21
CA TRP A 206 3.71 -1.92 11.12
C TRP A 206 3.40 -0.42 11.11
N THR A 207 3.16 0.15 9.93
CA THR A 207 2.73 1.56 9.80
C THR A 207 1.36 1.77 10.46
N ALA A 208 0.41 0.85 10.28
CA ALA A 208 -0.91 0.93 10.91
C ALA A 208 -0.84 0.91 12.45
N GLU A 209 0.10 0.16 13.03
CA GLU A 209 0.34 0.17 14.48
C GLU A 209 0.90 1.49 14.99
N SER A 210 1.73 2.16 14.19
CA SER A 210 2.53 3.33 14.59
C SER A 210 1.76 4.65 14.61
N VAL A 211 0.45 4.66 14.31
CA VAL A 211 -0.39 5.86 14.20
C VAL A 211 0.22 6.88 13.26
N ALA A 212 0.01 6.65 12.04
CA ALA A 212 0.61 7.28 10.89
C ALA A 212 0.51 8.81 10.81
N ARG A 213 1.59 9.41 10.34
CA ARG A 213 1.63 10.81 9.90
C ARG A 213 1.68 10.87 8.39
N GLY A 214 0.88 11.75 7.79
CA GLY A 214 0.99 12.05 6.36
C GLY A 214 2.32 12.74 6.03
N ILE A 215 2.88 12.47 4.85
CA ILE A 215 4.20 12.98 4.42
C ILE A 215 4.16 14.49 4.15
N VAL A 216 3.03 15.00 3.67
CA VAL A 216 2.85 16.41 3.25
C VAL A 216 1.52 16.93 3.74
N PRO A 217 1.30 18.28 3.68
CA PRO A 217 0.00 18.87 3.93
C PRO A 217 -1.09 18.17 3.10
N ARG A 218 -2.24 17.94 3.72
CA ARG A 218 -3.36 17.22 3.12
C ARG A 218 -3.81 17.93 1.83
N GLN A 219 -3.87 17.15 0.77
CA GLN A 219 -4.51 17.50 -0.49
C GLN A 219 -5.69 16.57 -0.73
N TYR A 220 -6.71 17.09 -1.37
CA TYR A 220 -7.93 16.33 -1.66
C TYR A 220 -8.13 16.23 -3.17
N ASP A 221 -8.64 15.10 -3.60
CA ASP A 221 -9.04 14.89 -4.99
C ASP A 221 -10.49 15.37 -5.25
N SER A 222 -10.98 15.12 -6.48
CA SER A 222 -12.35 15.52 -6.87
C SER A 222 -13.47 14.74 -6.18
N LYS A 223 -13.18 13.64 -5.49
CA LYS A 223 -14.10 12.86 -4.66
C LYS A 223 -14.03 13.24 -3.17
N GLY A 224 -13.20 14.22 -2.81
CA GLY A 224 -12.92 14.59 -1.42
C GLY A 224 -12.01 13.60 -0.69
N LEU A 225 -11.35 12.70 -1.41
CA LEU A 225 -10.40 11.75 -0.84
C LEU A 225 -9.04 12.42 -0.59
N ARG A 226 -8.43 12.11 0.54
CA ARG A 226 -7.10 12.58 0.87
C ARG A 226 -6.06 11.90 -0.02
N MET A 227 -5.23 12.69 -0.67
CA MET A 227 -4.04 12.23 -1.40
C MET A 227 -2.85 12.30 -0.44
N GLU A 228 -2.67 11.29 0.39
CA GLU A 228 -1.57 11.23 1.35
C GLU A 228 -1.00 9.81 1.45
N ILE A 229 0.32 9.71 1.66
CA ILE A 229 1.01 8.48 2.04
C ILE A 229 1.37 8.64 3.51
N VAL A 230 0.98 7.67 4.35
CA VAL A 230 1.28 7.67 5.78
C VAL A 230 2.45 6.73 6.11
N TYR A 231 3.17 6.99 7.22
CA TYR A 231 4.31 6.20 7.67
C TYR A 231 4.56 6.35 9.18
#